data_3dc028ed153e8ea404b46179f8f93735
#
_entry.id   3dc028ed153e8ea404b46179f8f93735
#
_cell.length_a   1.000
_cell.length_b   1.000
_cell.length_c   1.000
_cell.angle_alpha   90.00
_cell.angle_beta   90.00
_cell.angle_gamma   90.00
#
_symmetry.space_group_name_H-M   'P 1'
#
loop_
_entity.id
_entity.type
_entity.pdbx_description
1 polymer ?
#
loop_
_entity_poly.entity_id
_entity_poly.type
_entity_poly.pdbx_seq_one_letter_code
_entity_poly.pdbx_strand_id
1 'polypeptide(L)'
;MRHILLILLFCSSTVFASFDMNERMQKTYTHILNLEFDIAKELLHVESNKNPNNGIIILNENYIDFLTILINEDQSYYSNAKDLKIDRLKACKEKDKNSPYYLYVQSEIYLQWAFCHLKFENYTIAAYEFIKAYSLLK
;
A
#
# COMPACT_ATOMS: atom_id res chain seq x y z
N MET A 1 -35.76 -1.60 -48.69
CA MET A 1 -35.70 -1.80 -47.24
C MET A 1 -34.20 -2.05 -46.85
N ARG A 2 -33.57 -1.04 -46.27
CA ARG A 2 -32.12 -1.09 -45.89
C ARG A 2 -32.07 -1.51 -44.44
N HIS A 3 -31.58 -2.72 -44.17
CA HIS A 3 -31.31 -3.17 -42.81
C HIS A 3 -30.04 -2.51 -42.32
N ILE A 4 -30.16 -1.55 -41.39
CA ILE A 4 -29.05 -0.94 -40.66
C ILE A 4 -28.71 -1.91 -39.52
N LEU A 5 -27.59 -2.64 -39.69
CA LEU A 5 -27.03 -3.50 -38.64
C LEU A 5 -26.29 -2.60 -37.62
N LEU A 6 -26.92 -2.33 -36.49
CA LEU A 6 -26.32 -1.58 -35.39
C LEU A 6 -25.38 -2.53 -34.63
N ILE A 7 -24.08 -2.47 -34.96
CA ILE A 7 -23.03 -3.16 -34.21
C ILE A 7 -22.77 -2.34 -32.94
N LEU A 8 -23.36 -2.77 -31.82
CA LEU A 8 -22.99 -2.30 -30.48
C LEU A 8 -21.61 -2.85 -30.15
N LEU A 9 -20.58 -2.03 -30.36
CA LEU A 9 -19.25 -2.25 -29.82
C LEU A 9 -19.32 -2.11 -28.29
N PHE A 10 -19.47 -3.22 -27.58
CA PHE A 10 -19.22 -3.30 -26.16
C PHE A 10 -17.71 -3.10 -25.93
N CYS A 11 -17.30 -1.85 -25.75
CA CYS A 11 -16.01 -1.54 -25.15
C CYS A 11 -16.07 -2.02 -23.69
N SER A 12 -15.69 -3.25 -23.44
CA SER A 12 -15.42 -3.72 -22.07
C SER A 12 -14.17 -3.02 -21.57
N SER A 13 -14.34 -1.81 -21.01
CA SER A 13 -13.31 -1.19 -20.20
C SER A 13 -13.10 -2.09 -18.98
N THR A 14 -11.99 -2.80 -18.96
CA THR A 14 -11.51 -3.50 -17.75
C THR A 14 -11.20 -2.43 -16.71
N VAL A 15 -12.16 -2.17 -15.84
CA VAL A 15 -11.92 -1.32 -14.67
C VAL A 15 -11.04 -2.13 -13.73
N PHE A 16 -9.74 -1.84 -13.74
CA PHE A 16 -8.83 -2.38 -12.72
C PHE A 16 -9.18 -1.71 -11.39
N ALA A 17 -9.48 -2.52 -10.39
CA ALA A 17 -9.69 -2.02 -9.04
C ALA A 17 -8.46 -1.28 -8.55
N SER A 18 -8.64 -0.06 -8.00
CA SER A 18 -7.51 0.74 -7.49
C SER A 18 -6.90 0.18 -6.20
N PHE A 19 -7.58 -0.78 -5.56
CA PHE A 19 -7.07 -1.61 -4.46
C PHE A 19 -7.58 -3.03 -4.67
N ASP A 20 -6.69 -3.94 -4.99
CA ASP A 20 -7.01 -5.35 -5.23
C ASP A 20 -6.12 -6.26 -4.39
N MET A 21 -6.70 -6.84 -3.33
CA MET A 21 -6.04 -7.86 -2.50
C MET A 21 -6.16 -9.23 -3.19
N ASN A 22 -5.68 -9.31 -4.43
CA ASN A 22 -5.67 -10.55 -5.20
C ASN A 22 -4.72 -11.60 -4.61
N GLU A 23 -4.75 -12.81 -5.17
CA GLU A 23 -3.95 -13.94 -4.67
C GLU A 23 -2.45 -13.62 -4.59
N ARG A 24 -1.91 -12.86 -5.57
CA ARG A 24 -0.49 -12.45 -5.54
C ARG A 24 -0.20 -11.53 -4.38
N MET A 25 -1.05 -10.54 -4.11
CA MET A 25 -0.86 -9.64 -2.98
C MET A 25 -1.01 -10.34 -1.63
N GLN A 26 -1.89 -11.33 -1.53
CA GLN A 26 -1.99 -12.17 -0.34
C GLN A 26 -0.72 -13.01 -0.13
N LYS A 27 -0.18 -13.63 -1.18
CA LYS A 27 1.11 -14.36 -1.12
C LYS A 27 2.25 -13.43 -0.75
N THR A 28 2.31 -12.25 -1.37
CA THR A 28 3.30 -11.22 -1.03
C THR A 28 3.27 -10.89 0.45
N TYR A 29 2.08 -10.62 0.99
CA TYR A 29 1.90 -10.35 2.42
C TYR A 29 2.38 -11.50 3.31
N THR A 30 2.09 -12.75 2.93
CA THR A 30 2.57 -13.94 3.66
C THR A 30 4.09 -14.00 3.67
N HIS A 31 4.77 -13.79 2.53
CA HIS A 31 6.23 -13.76 2.47
C HIS A 31 6.82 -12.61 3.30
N ILE A 32 6.16 -11.44 3.32
CA ILE A 32 6.57 -10.32 4.18
C ILE A 32 6.54 -10.71 5.65
N LEU A 33 5.46 -11.34 6.13
CA LEU A 33 5.33 -11.78 7.52
C LEU A 33 6.34 -12.88 7.90
N ASN A 34 6.76 -13.69 6.93
CA ASN A 34 7.82 -14.68 7.09
C ASN A 34 9.24 -14.08 6.96
N LEU A 35 9.36 -12.76 6.76
CA LEU A 35 10.61 -12.04 6.53
C LEU A 35 11.37 -12.46 5.25
N GLU A 36 10.66 -13.03 4.31
CA GLU A 36 11.18 -13.46 2.99
C GLU A 36 11.09 -12.29 1.98
N PHE A 37 11.76 -11.18 2.31
CA PHE A 37 11.58 -9.90 1.60
C PHE A 37 11.98 -9.95 0.13
N ASP A 38 12.95 -10.75 -0.26
CA ASP A 38 13.36 -10.83 -1.66
C ASP A 38 12.27 -11.47 -2.52
N ILE A 39 11.63 -12.54 -2.04
CA ILE A 39 10.48 -13.17 -2.71
C ILE A 39 9.31 -12.19 -2.77
N ALA A 40 9.03 -11.49 -1.68
CA ALA A 40 7.97 -10.48 -1.64
C ALA A 40 8.19 -9.37 -2.67
N LYS A 41 9.42 -8.85 -2.80
CA LYS A 41 9.78 -7.82 -3.78
C LYS A 41 9.61 -8.30 -5.22
N GLU A 42 9.98 -9.55 -5.54
CA GLU A 42 9.74 -10.13 -6.85
C GLU A 42 8.24 -10.18 -7.20
N LEU A 43 7.41 -10.61 -6.26
CA LEU A 43 5.96 -10.65 -6.44
C LEU A 43 5.37 -9.24 -6.62
N LEU A 44 5.86 -8.24 -5.87
CA LEU A 44 5.48 -6.84 -6.02
C LEU A 44 5.87 -6.30 -7.39
N HIS A 45 7.07 -6.62 -7.88
CA HIS A 45 7.50 -6.23 -9.21
C HIS A 45 6.59 -6.82 -10.30
N VAL A 46 6.22 -8.09 -10.20
CA VAL A 46 5.28 -8.73 -11.13
C VAL A 46 3.91 -8.05 -11.08
N GLU A 47 3.41 -7.72 -9.88
CA GLU A 47 2.13 -7.02 -9.73
C GLU A 47 2.18 -5.62 -10.32
N SER A 48 3.22 -4.85 -10.05
CA SER A 48 3.37 -3.48 -10.57
C SER A 48 3.40 -3.41 -12.09
N ASN A 49 3.94 -4.45 -12.75
CA ASN A 49 3.92 -4.55 -14.21
C ASN A 49 2.52 -4.91 -14.77
N LYS A 50 1.73 -5.69 -14.03
CA LYS A 50 0.39 -6.12 -14.47
C LYS A 50 -0.72 -5.14 -14.08
N ASN A 51 -0.65 -4.63 -12.86
CA ASN A 51 -1.66 -3.77 -12.23
C ASN A 51 -1.00 -2.58 -11.54
N PRO A 52 -0.37 -1.65 -12.27
CA PRO A 52 0.42 -0.55 -11.69
C PRO A 52 -0.41 0.38 -10.78
N ASN A 53 -1.73 0.36 -10.93
CA ASN A 53 -2.64 1.17 -10.12
C ASN A 53 -3.12 0.49 -8.84
N ASN A 54 -2.69 -0.76 -8.56
CA ASN A 54 -3.11 -1.47 -7.36
C ASN A 54 -2.47 -0.87 -6.09
N GLY A 55 -3.27 -0.17 -5.27
CA GLY A 55 -2.80 0.46 -4.03
C GLY A 55 -2.36 -0.50 -2.93
N ILE A 56 -2.66 -1.81 -3.05
CA ILE A 56 -2.14 -2.83 -2.12
C ILE A 56 -0.63 -3.02 -2.27
N ILE A 57 -0.07 -2.70 -3.44
CA ILE A 57 1.39 -2.66 -3.65
C ILE A 57 2.02 -1.69 -2.63
N ILE A 58 1.45 -0.49 -2.51
CA ILE A 58 1.92 0.56 -1.59
C ILE A 58 1.94 0.06 -0.14
N LEU A 59 0.88 -0.64 0.27
CA LEU A 59 0.79 -1.20 1.61
C LEU A 59 1.87 -2.25 1.86
N ASN A 60 2.05 -3.20 0.94
CA ASN A 60 3.02 -4.27 1.07
C ASN A 60 4.48 -3.75 1.04
N GLU A 61 4.79 -2.76 0.21
CA GLU A 61 6.08 -2.07 0.24
C GLU A 61 6.32 -1.39 1.58
N ASN A 62 5.28 -0.74 2.15
CA ASN A 62 5.41 -0.12 3.47
C ASN A 62 5.64 -1.15 4.57
N TYR A 63 5.01 -2.34 4.50
CA TYR A 63 5.27 -3.43 5.45
C TYR A 63 6.72 -3.92 5.40
N ILE A 64 7.33 -4.02 4.21
CA ILE A 64 8.74 -4.40 4.08
C ILE A 64 9.64 -3.38 4.79
N ASP A 65 9.44 -2.08 4.53
CA ASP A 65 10.25 -1.04 5.19
C ASP A 65 10.01 -1.01 6.70
N PHE A 66 8.75 -1.12 7.13
CA PHE A 66 8.37 -1.17 8.55
C PHE A 66 9.11 -2.30 9.29
N LEU A 67 9.02 -3.53 8.78
CA LEU A 67 9.68 -4.67 9.43
C LEU A 67 11.20 -4.57 9.33
N THR A 68 11.74 -4.08 8.21
CA THR A 68 13.18 -3.82 8.07
C THR A 68 13.69 -2.83 9.13
N ILE A 69 12.95 -1.73 9.36
CA ILE A 69 13.28 -0.73 10.38
C ILE A 69 13.25 -1.34 11.78
N LEU A 70 12.20 -2.11 12.11
CA LEU A 70 12.06 -2.70 13.43
C LEU A 70 13.11 -3.74 13.75
N ILE A 71 13.54 -4.53 12.75
CA ILE A 71 14.46 -5.65 12.92
C ILE A 71 15.91 -5.17 12.95
N ASN A 72 16.29 -4.29 12.00
CA ASN A 72 17.67 -3.86 11.85
C ASN A 72 18.06 -2.72 12.79
N GLU A 73 17.08 -1.96 13.28
CA GLU A 73 17.28 -0.79 14.15
C GLU A 73 18.23 0.26 13.53
N ASP A 74 18.28 0.33 12.20
CA ASP A 74 19.17 1.22 11.46
C ASP A 74 18.56 2.63 11.37
N GLN A 75 19.21 3.57 12.08
CA GLN A 75 18.81 4.98 12.13
C GLN A 75 18.90 5.65 10.75
N SER A 76 19.85 5.27 9.92
CA SER A 76 20.01 5.83 8.57
C SER A 76 18.88 5.37 7.66
N TYR A 77 18.59 4.06 7.66
CA TYR A 77 17.47 3.50 6.90
C TYR A 77 16.14 4.13 7.32
N TYR A 78 15.87 4.19 8.64
CA TYR A 78 14.69 4.84 9.19
C TYR A 78 14.55 6.29 8.71
N SER A 79 15.65 7.07 8.74
CA SER A 79 15.62 8.48 8.31
C SER A 79 15.31 8.64 6.83
N ASN A 80 15.87 7.79 5.97
CA ASN A 80 15.64 7.82 4.53
C ASN A 80 14.22 7.34 4.14
N ALA A 81 13.68 6.37 4.86
CA ALA A 81 12.36 5.81 4.58
C ALA A 81 11.19 6.76 4.90
N LYS A 82 11.42 7.84 5.68
CA LYS A 82 10.39 8.83 6.00
C LYS A 82 9.81 9.52 4.75
N ASP A 83 10.65 9.81 3.78
CA ASP A 83 10.20 10.44 2.53
C ASP A 83 9.34 9.48 1.71
N LEU A 84 9.70 8.19 1.69
CA LEU A 84 8.88 7.14 1.04
C LEU A 84 7.48 7.04 1.64
N LYS A 85 7.34 7.18 2.97
CA LYS A 85 6.02 7.23 3.62
C LYS A 85 5.15 8.36 3.07
N ILE A 86 5.73 9.56 2.94
CA ILE A 86 4.99 10.75 2.47
C ILE A 86 4.50 10.50 1.04
N ASP A 87 5.35 10.00 0.18
CA ASP A 87 5.02 9.70 -1.21
C ASP A 87 3.94 8.60 -1.31
N ARG A 88 4.03 7.55 -0.49
CA ARG A 88 3.02 6.48 -0.40
C ARG A 88 1.66 7.00 0.03
N LEU A 89 1.60 7.82 1.07
CA LEU A 89 0.35 8.44 1.52
C LEU A 89 -0.25 9.37 0.47
N LYS A 90 0.59 10.10 -0.27
CA LYS A 90 0.16 10.94 -1.39
C LYS A 90 -0.43 10.06 -2.51
N ALA A 91 0.28 9.01 -2.92
CA ALA A 91 -0.20 8.08 -3.94
C ALA A 91 -1.51 7.39 -3.55
N CYS A 92 -1.70 7.02 -2.27
CA CYS A 92 -2.97 6.49 -1.78
C CYS A 92 -4.14 7.47 -1.95
N LYS A 93 -3.91 8.77 -1.73
CA LYS A 93 -4.96 9.81 -1.84
C LYS A 93 -5.45 10.02 -3.27
N GLU A 94 -4.68 9.60 -4.26
CA GLU A 94 -5.02 9.66 -5.69
C GLU A 94 -5.86 8.45 -6.14
N LYS A 95 -6.05 7.45 -5.27
CA LYS A 95 -6.80 6.22 -5.56
C LYS A 95 -8.31 6.41 -5.33
N ASP A 96 -9.09 5.38 -5.73
CA ASP A 96 -10.54 5.37 -5.56
C ASP A 96 -10.96 5.45 -4.09
N LYS A 97 -11.59 6.56 -3.74
CA LYS A 97 -12.05 6.84 -2.36
C LYS A 97 -13.23 5.98 -1.92
N ASN A 98 -13.93 5.34 -2.85
CA ASN A 98 -15.06 4.46 -2.56
C ASN A 98 -14.58 3.03 -2.24
N SER A 99 -13.31 2.70 -2.46
CA SER A 99 -12.77 1.41 -2.09
C SER A 99 -12.74 1.24 -0.57
N PRO A 100 -13.16 0.10 -0.02
CA PRO A 100 -13.05 -0.18 1.42
C PRO A 100 -11.60 -0.18 1.91
N TYR A 101 -10.65 -0.38 1.01
CA TYR A 101 -9.21 -0.33 1.33
C TYR A 101 -8.63 1.10 1.36
N TYR A 102 -9.34 2.10 0.84
CA TYR A 102 -8.80 3.46 0.72
C TYR A 102 -8.34 4.05 2.05
N LEU A 103 -9.20 4.02 3.07
CA LEU A 103 -8.86 4.50 4.41
C LEU A 103 -8.01 3.49 5.18
N TYR A 104 -8.27 2.20 4.98
CA TYR A 104 -7.54 1.12 5.64
C TYR A 104 -6.04 1.19 5.33
N VAL A 105 -5.65 1.26 4.06
CA VAL A 105 -4.24 1.32 3.66
C VAL A 105 -3.53 2.53 4.27
N GLN A 106 -4.17 3.70 4.26
CA GLN A 106 -3.61 4.89 4.87
C GLN A 106 -3.47 4.74 6.39
N SER A 107 -4.48 4.19 7.06
CA SER A 107 -4.46 3.93 8.49
C SER A 107 -3.32 2.97 8.87
N GLU A 108 -3.13 1.88 8.12
CA GLU A 108 -2.05 0.92 8.33
C GLU A 108 -0.68 1.58 8.19
N ILE A 109 -0.47 2.40 7.16
CA ILE A 109 0.78 3.14 6.98
C ILE A 109 1.05 4.04 8.20
N TYR A 110 0.08 4.82 8.66
CA TYR A 110 0.23 5.65 9.85
C TYR A 110 0.55 4.82 11.09
N LEU A 111 -0.14 3.70 11.29
CA LEU A 111 0.06 2.83 12.45
C LEU A 111 1.48 2.22 12.47
N GLN A 112 1.94 1.70 11.35
CA GLN A 112 3.28 1.13 11.21
C GLN A 112 4.36 2.19 11.51
N TRP A 113 4.18 3.41 10.99
CA TRP A 113 5.11 4.51 11.27
C TRP A 113 5.06 5.00 12.72
N ALA A 114 3.92 4.89 13.39
CA ALA A 114 3.85 5.14 14.82
C ALA A 114 4.78 4.20 15.59
N PHE A 115 4.80 2.91 15.26
CA PHE A 115 5.72 1.94 15.85
C PHE A 115 7.18 2.21 15.49
N CYS A 116 7.49 2.59 14.24
CA CYS A 116 8.83 3.01 13.87
C CYS A 116 9.30 4.21 14.72
N HIS A 117 8.44 5.22 14.89
CA HIS A 117 8.76 6.37 15.73
C HIS A 117 8.97 6.01 17.20
N LEU A 118 8.16 5.09 17.75
CA LEU A 118 8.35 4.57 19.11
C LEU A 118 9.71 3.88 19.27
N LYS A 119 10.09 3.07 18.27
CA LYS A 119 11.37 2.36 18.28
C LYS A 119 12.57 3.30 18.39
N PHE A 120 12.49 4.48 17.76
CA PHE A 120 13.52 5.51 17.79
C PHE A 120 13.22 6.65 18.79
N GLU A 121 12.42 6.40 19.81
CA GLU A 121 12.11 7.30 20.93
C GLU A 121 11.47 8.65 20.51
N ASN A 122 10.90 8.73 19.31
CA ASN A 122 10.19 9.92 18.82
C ASN A 122 8.72 9.91 19.27
N TYR A 123 8.47 9.91 20.58
CA TYR A 123 7.16 9.70 21.21
C TYR A 123 6.08 10.67 20.77
N THR A 124 6.40 11.95 20.60
CA THR A 124 5.43 12.96 20.16
C THR A 124 4.93 12.69 18.76
N ILE A 125 5.83 12.31 17.84
CA ILE A 125 5.46 11.99 16.47
C ILE A 125 4.69 10.66 16.45
N ALA A 126 5.12 9.67 17.22
CA ALA A 126 4.41 8.41 17.35
C ALA A 126 2.95 8.61 17.81
N ALA A 127 2.73 9.44 18.83
CA ALA A 127 1.37 9.75 19.30
C ALA A 127 0.51 10.42 18.20
N TYR A 128 1.09 11.35 17.44
CA TYR A 128 0.41 11.98 16.31
C TYR A 128 0.01 10.95 15.25
N GLU A 129 0.92 10.03 14.90
CA GLU A 129 0.67 8.99 13.91
C GLU A 129 -0.45 8.03 14.37
N PHE A 130 -0.47 7.62 15.64
CA PHE A 130 -1.56 6.83 16.23
C PHE A 130 -2.91 7.52 16.13
N ILE A 131 -2.97 8.82 16.46
CA ILE A 131 -4.20 9.60 16.36
C ILE A 131 -4.67 9.67 14.91
N LYS A 132 -3.76 9.84 13.95
CA LYS A 132 -4.08 9.84 12.52
C LYS A 132 -4.61 8.49 12.06
N ALA A 133 -3.94 7.39 12.39
CA ALA A 133 -4.40 6.04 12.07
C ALA A 133 -5.83 5.80 12.60
N TYR A 134 -6.07 6.11 13.86
CA TYR A 134 -7.38 5.94 14.50
C TYR A 134 -8.46 6.80 13.86
N SER A 135 -8.13 8.05 13.50
CA SER A 135 -9.11 8.98 12.91
C SER A 135 -9.60 8.57 11.52
N LEU A 136 -8.81 7.77 10.78
CA LEU A 136 -9.17 7.25 9.46
C LEU A 136 -10.13 6.06 9.52
N LEU A 137 -10.21 5.37 10.67
CA LEU A 137 -11.05 4.18 10.87
C LEU A 137 -12.40 4.48 11.56
N LYS A 138 -12.64 5.74 11.93
CA LYS A 138 -13.92 6.22 12.46
C LYS A 138 -14.88 6.60 11.35
#